data_5d4e0fbba6bf23f3cca0071fb35d6e18
#
_entry.id   5d4e0fbba6bf23f3cca0071fb35d6e18
#
_cell.length_a   1.000
_cell.length_b   1.000
_cell.length_c   1.000
_cell.angle_alpha   90.00
_cell.angle_beta   90.00
_cell.angle_gamma   90.00
#
_symmetry.space_group_name_H-M   'P 1'
#
loop_
_entity.id
_entity.type
_entity.pdbx_description
1 polymer ?
#
loop_
_entity_poly.entity_id
_entity_poly.type
_entity_poly.pdbx_seq_one_letter_code
_entity_poly.pdbx_strand_id
1 'polypeptide(L)'
;SCTVTEKRNGSYELKLICPADGIHAEMLEEGHVILAKPSDTMQSQPFRIYKITTPIDGKLEVQARHISYQLNFITVSPFSVSGCAGAVQGLKSHAASDCPFSVWTDVASSAMFTVSVPASFRNCLGGMDGSVLDTFGGEFEWDRYTVKFHRARGADHNVHIVYGKNLTDF
;
A
#
# COMPACT_ATOMS: atom_id res chain seq x y z
N SER A 1 -18.34 9.05 9.83
CA SER A 1 -17.98 8.52 8.50
C SER A 1 -16.60 7.90 8.52
N CYS A 2 -16.39 6.86 7.72
CA CYS A 2 -15.08 6.25 7.52
C CYS A 2 -14.84 6.13 6.01
N THR A 3 -13.75 6.69 5.53
CA THR A 3 -13.38 6.68 4.11
C THR A 3 -12.00 6.08 3.96
N VAL A 4 -11.87 5.09 3.08
CA VAL A 4 -10.58 4.51 2.69
C VAL A 4 -10.30 4.93 1.25
N THR A 5 -9.09 5.41 1.01
CA THR A 5 -8.62 5.83 -0.32
C THR A 5 -7.36 5.05 -0.68
N GLU A 6 -7.42 4.27 -1.75
CA GLU A 6 -6.26 3.60 -2.36
C GLU A 6 -5.98 4.23 -3.73
N LYS A 7 -4.74 4.63 -3.97
CA LYS A 7 -4.26 5.07 -5.28
C LYS A 7 -3.34 4.01 -5.87
N ARG A 8 -3.51 3.72 -7.15
CA ARG A 8 -2.64 2.79 -7.88
C ARG A 8 -1.16 3.16 -7.67
N ASN A 9 -0.37 2.22 -7.17
CA ASN A 9 1.05 2.38 -6.83
C ASN A 9 1.36 3.59 -5.92
N GLY A 10 0.38 4.10 -5.19
CA GLY A 10 0.46 5.34 -4.44
C GLY A 10 0.03 5.23 -2.98
N SER A 11 -0.74 6.20 -2.53
CA SER A 11 -1.22 6.29 -1.16
C SER A 11 -2.33 5.27 -0.88
N TYR A 12 -2.34 4.77 0.36
CA TYR A 12 -3.39 3.92 0.89
C TYR A 12 -3.68 4.38 2.32
N GLU A 13 -4.75 5.14 2.49
CA GLU A 13 -5.02 5.93 3.67
C GLU A 13 -6.48 5.81 4.11
N LEU A 14 -6.72 6.00 5.40
CA LEU A 14 -8.03 6.01 6.02
C LEU A 14 -8.25 7.35 6.73
N LYS A 15 -9.43 7.91 6.53
CA LYS A 15 -9.96 9.05 7.28
C LYS A 15 -11.24 8.62 7.99
N LEU A 16 -11.24 8.74 9.33
CA LEU A 16 -12.39 8.47 10.17
C LEU A 16 -12.85 9.78 10.85
N ILE A 17 -14.15 10.06 10.79
CA ILE A 17 -14.79 11.13 11.55
C ILE A 17 -15.88 10.50 12.43
N CYS A 18 -15.73 10.66 13.74
CA CYS A 18 -16.67 10.13 14.75
C CYS A 18 -16.92 11.13 15.85
N PRO A 19 -18.02 11.00 16.65
CA PRO A 19 -18.22 11.78 17.85
C PRO A 19 -17.09 11.58 18.85
N ALA A 20 -16.68 12.64 19.55
CA ALA A 20 -15.61 12.58 20.54
C ALA A 20 -16.02 11.83 21.80
N ASP A 21 -17.32 11.79 22.08
CA ASP A 21 -17.96 11.03 23.17
C ASP A 21 -18.52 9.67 22.70
N GLY A 22 -18.15 9.26 21.49
CA GLY A 22 -18.60 7.98 20.91
C GLY A 22 -18.05 6.78 21.66
N ILE A 23 -18.78 5.67 21.59
CA ILE A 23 -18.32 4.38 22.13
C ILE A 23 -16.97 4.04 21.52
N HIS A 24 -15.97 3.78 22.38
CA HIS A 24 -14.57 3.48 22.02
C HIS A 24 -13.76 4.64 21.44
N ALA A 25 -14.22 5.89 21.52
CA ALA A 25 -13.43 7.03 21.11
C ALA A 25 -12.12 7.16 21.90
N GLU A 26 -12.12 6.74 23.17
CA GLU A 26 -10.93 6.66 24.05
C GLU A 26 -9.89 5.63 23.59
N MET A 27 -10.25 4.68 22.72
CA MET A 27 -9.31 3.70 22.15
C MET A 27 -8.58 4.24 20.93
N LEU A 28 -8.98 5.40 20.40
CA LEU A 28 -8.36 6.03 19.26
C LEU A 28 -7.15 6.84 19.74
N GLU A 29 -5.96 6.25 19.61
CA GLU A 29 -4.68 6.87 19.98
C GLU A 29 -3.69 6.78 18.82
N GLU A 30 -2.78 7.77 18.72
CA GLU A 30 -1.70 7.71 17.72
C GLU A 30 -0.83 6.46 17.93
N GLY A 31 -0.52 5.77 16.85
CA GLY A 31 0.19 4.49 16.87
C GLY A 31 -0.73 3.27 16.95
N HIS A 32 -1.97 3.38 17.41
CA HIS A 32 -2.93 2.28 17.38
C HIS A 32 -3.36 1.93 15.96
N VAL A 33 -3.90 0.72 15.78
CA VAL A 33 -4.29 0.17 14.47
C VAL A 33 -5.81 0.04 14.38
N ILE A 34 -6.38 0.61 13.34
CA ILE A 34 -7.79 0.44 12.97
C ILE A 34 -7.85 -0.64 11.88
N LEU A 35 -8.76 -1.60 12.06
CA LEU A 35 -9.13 -2.54 11.01
C LEU A 35 -10.34 -1.99 10.26
N ALA A 36 -10.18 -1.72 8.98
CA ALA A 36 -11.25 -1.24 8.12
C ALA A 36 -11.36 -2.08 6.86
N LYS A 37 -12.60 -2.30 6.41
CA LYS A 37 -12.91 -3.02 5.18
C LYS A 37 -13.02 -1.99 4.03
N PRO A 38 -12.09 -1.97 3.06
CA PRO A 38 -12.08 -0.96 2.01
C PRO A 38 -13.24 -1.06 1.03
N SER A 39 -13.73 -2.29 0.81
CA SER A 39 -14.91 -2.58 -0.03
C SER A 39 -15.59 -3.87 0.43
N ASP A 40 -16.79 -4.15 -0.07
CA ASP A 40 -17.54 -5.35 0.31
C ASP A 40 -16.85 -6.67 -0.09
N THR A 41 -16.01 -6.62 -1.11
CA THR A 41 -15.29 -7.79 -1.63
C THR A 41 -13.89 -7.97 -1.03
N MET A 42 -13.36 -6.98 -0.32
CA MET A 42 -12.02 -7.03 0.28
C MET A 42 -12.04 -7.49 1.74
N GLN A 43 -10.96 -8.11 2.17
CA GLN A 43 -10.70 -8.37 3.59
C GLN A 43 -10.40 -7.06 4.33
N SER A 44 -10.65 -7.06 5.65
CA SER A 44 -10.27 -5.93 6.49
C SER A 44 -8.76 -5.68 6.44
N GLN A 45 -8.39 -4.43 6.26
CA GLN A 45 -7.02 -3.96 6.16
C GLN A 45 -6.62 -3.18 7.42
N PRO A 46 -5.38 -3.31 7.90
CA PRO A 46 -4.89 -2.60 9.08
C PRO A 46 -4.36 -1.21 8.69
N PHE A 47 -4.86 -0.19 9.39
CA PHE A 47 -4.42 1.20 9.24
C PHE A 47 -3.88 1.72 10.58
N ARG A 48 -2.63 2.18 10.61
CA ARG A 48 -2.02 2.78 11.80
C ARG A 48 -2.35 4.26 11.87
N ILE A 49 -2.91 4.69 12.98
CA ILE A 49 -3.23 6.10 13.27
C ILE A 49 -1.92 6.88 13.37
N TYR A 50 -1.82 7.98 12.62
CA TYR A 50 -0.67 8.88 12.68
C TYR A 50 -1.05 10.31 13.08
N LYS A 51 -2.34 10.62 13.09
CA LYS A 51 -2.83 11.94 13.50
C LYS A 51 -4.26 11.86 14.01
N ILE A 52 -4.50 12.54 15.11
CA ILE A 52 -5.84 12.79 15.64
C ILE A 52 -5.99 14.29 15.82
N THR A 53 -7.03 14.87 15.23
CA THR A 53 -7.34 16.28 15.41
C THR A 53 -8.34 16.45 16.53
N THR A 54 -8.03 17.31 17.50
CA THR A 54 -8.92 17.65 18.61
C THR A 54 -10.16 18.36 18.07
N PRO A 55 -11.35 17.92 18.46
CA PRO A 55 -12.59 18.44 17.91
C PRO A 55 -12.87 19.86 18.40
N ILE A 56 -13.33 20.72 17.47
CA ILE A 56 -13.90 22.01 17.80
C ILE A 56 -15.41 21.88 17.96
N ASP A 57 -16.03 20.94 17.25
CA ASP A 57 -17.49 20.72 17.14
C ASP A 57 -17.95 19.38 17.75
N GLY A 58 -17.17 18.81 18.69
CA GLY A 58 -17.48 17.53 19.31
C GLY A 58 -17.21 16.31 18.41
N LYS A 59 -16.44 16.47 17.33
CA LYS A 59 -16.04 15.38 16.43
C LYS A 59 -14.54 15.19 16.42
N LEU A 60 -14.09 13.94 16.49
CA LEU A 60 -12.71 13.54 16.23
C LEU A 60 -12.52 13.29 14.73
N GLU A 61 -11.47 13.85 14.19
CA GLU A 61 -10.94 13.46 12.88
C GLU A 61 -9.66 12.64 13.07
N VAL A 62 -9.70 11.39 12.66
CA VAL A 62 -8.58 10.45 12.75
C VAL A 62 -8.05 10.17 11.36
N GLN A 63 -6.74 10.31 11.19
CA GLN A 63 -6.03 9.99 9.95
C GLN A 63 -5.09 8.81 10.20
N ALA A 64 -5.22 7.78 9.35
CA ALA A 64 -4.42 6.57 9.47
C ALA A 64 -3.89 6.14 8.10
N ARG A 65 -2.72 5.49 8.11
CA ARG A 65 -2.07 4.92 6.92
C ARG A 65 -2.09 3.42 6.99
N HIS A 66 -2.25 2.79 5.83
CA HIS A 66 -2.13 1.33 5.74
C HIS A 66 -0.82 0.85 6.35
N ILE A 67 -0.83 -0.32 6.97
CA ILE A 67 0.33 -0.86 7.70
C ILE A 67 1.59 -0.96 6.82
N SER A 68 1.45 -1.06 5.50
CA SER A 68 2.56 -1.09 4.54
C SER A 68 3.48 0.14 4.60
N TYR A 69 3.03 1.25 5.19
CA TYR A 69 3.91 2.41 5.40
C TYR A 69 5.03 2.12 6.41
N GLN A 70 4.93 1.07 7.22
CA GLN A 70 6.03 0.62 8.08
C GLN A 70 7.28 0.21 7.28
N LEU A 71 7.13 -0.19 6.02
CA LEU A 71 8.25 -0.49 5.12
C LEU A 71 9.16 0.73 4.86
N ASN A 72 8.71 1.95 5.16
CA ASN A 72 9.58 3.13 5.12
C ASN A 72 10.69 3.11 6.20
N PHE A 73 10.47 2.40 7.28
CA PHE A 73 11.39 2.32 8.43
C PHE A 73 12.28 1.08 8.41
N ILE A 74 12.13 0.22 7.41
CA ILE A 74 12.96 -0.96 7.22
C ILE A 74 14.00 -0.63 6.14
N THR A 75 15.26 -0.58 6.53
CA THR A 75 16.37 -0.36 5.59
C THR A 75 16.74 -1.66 4.89
N VAL A 76 16.99 -1.62 3.60
CA VAL A 76 17.50 -2.71 2.78
C VAL A 76 18.96 -2.45 2.47
N SER A 77 19.82 -3.44 2.72
CA SER A 77 21.25 -3.40 2.37
C SER A 77 21.45 -3.61 0.87
N PRO A 78 22.57 -3.12 0.29
CA PRO A 78 22.86 -3.26 -1.12
C PRO A 78 22.91 -4.74 -1.57
N PHE A 79 22.32 -5.02 -2.73
CA PHE A 79 22.38 -6.33 -3.39
C PHE A 79 22.03 -6.20 -4.89
N SER A 80 22.33 -7.25 -5.65
CA SER A 80 21.93 -7.36 -7.06
C SER A 80 21.42 -8.76 -7.34
N VAL A 81 20.36 -8.86 -8.15
CA VAL A 81 19.75 -10.14 -8.52
C VAL A 81 19.01 -9.99 -9.85
N SER A 82 18.89 -11.09 -10.60
CA SER A 82 18.05 -11.12 -11.80
C SER A 82 16.63 -11.59 -11.49
N GLY A 83 15.68 -10.99 -12.19
CA GLY A 83 14.27 -11.36 -12.14
C GLY A 83 13.47 -10.68 -11.03
N CYS A 84 12.20 -10.44 -11.32
CA CYS A 84 11.29 -9.77 -10.39
C CYS A 84 11.08 -10.57 -9.10
N ALA A 85 10.90 -11.88 -9.19
CA ALA A 85 10.76 -12.73 -8.00
C ALA A 85 12.01 -12.68 -7.12
N GLY A 86 13.21 -12.70 -7.73
CA GLY A 86 14.47 -12.51 -7.02
C GLY A 86 14.55 -11.13 -6.37
N ALA A 87 14.11 -10.07 -7.05
CA ALA A 87 14.12 -8.71 -6.54
C ALA A 87 13.25 -8.58 -5.27
N VAL A 88 11.98 -8.98 -5.32
CA VAL A 88 11.08 -8.84 -4.15
C VAL A 88 11.51 -9.71 -2.97
N GLN A 89 12.01 -10.93 -3.21
CA GLN A 89 12.56 -11.79 -2.16
C GLN A 89 13.89 -11.23 -1.62
N GLY A 90 14.73 -10.69 -2.50
CA GLY A 90 16.00 -10.05 -2.15
C GLY A 90 15.79 -8.86 -1.21
N LEU A 91 14.78 -8.02 -1.44
CA LEU A 91 14.42 -6.93 -0.53
C LEU A 91 14.15 -7.45 0.89
N LYS A 92 13.43 -8.56 1.02
CA LYS A 92 13.14 -9.17 2.31
C LYS A 92 14.38 -9.76 2.97
N SER A 93 15.20 -10.50 2.23
CA SER A 93 16.40 -11.19 2.77
C SER A 93 17.54 -10.23 3.12
N HIS A 94 17.57 -9.04 2.50
CA HIS A 94 18.56 -7.99 2.78
C HIS A 94 18.01 -6.87 3.67
N ALA A 95 16.83 -7.06 4.27
CA ALA A 95 16.32 -6.14 5.28
C ALA A 95 17.22 -6.12 6.50
N ALA A 96 17.63 -4.95 6.94
CA ALA A 96 18.54 -4.76 8.08
C ALA A 96 17.88 -5.02 9.45
N SER A 97 16.56 -5.11 9.47
CA SER A 97 15.77 -5.45 10.66
C SER A 97 14.69 -6.46 10.32
N ASP A 98 14.04 -7.02 11.33
CA ASP A 98 12.93 -7.95 11.10
C ASP A 98 11.84 -7.32 10.24
N CYS A 99 11.45 -8.04 9.19
CA CYS A 99 10.45 -7.62 8.23
C CYS A 99 9.22 -8.55 8.32
N PRO A 100 8.13 -8.11 8.97
CA PRO A 100 6.95 -8.94 9.16
C PRO A 100 6.15 -9.15 7.88
N PHE A 101 6.56 -8.51 6.76
CA PHE A 101 5.85 -8.61 5.50
C PHE A 101 6.25 -9.85 4.70
N SER A 102 5.24 -10.49 4.12
CA SER A 102 5.43 -11.44 3.04
C SER A 102 5.46 -10.72 1.70
N VAL A 103 6.15 -11.31 0.72
CA VAL A 103 6.26 -10.75 -0.62
C VAL A 103 5.86 -11.80 -1.66
N TRP A 104 5.19 -11.36 -2.72
CA TRP A 104 4.77 -12.22 -3.81
C TRP A 104 4.73 -11.43 -5.13
N THR A 105 4.95 -12.11 -6.27
CA THR A 105 4.82 -11.54 -7.60
C THR A 105 4.46 -12.59 -8.64
N ASP A 106 3.71 -12.18 -9.67
CA ASP A 106 3.43 -12.93 -10.89
C ASP A 106 4.20 -12.37 -12.09
N VAL A 107 5.05 -11.36 -11.88
CA VAL A 107 5.83 -10.74 -12.95
C VAL A 107 6.98 -11.66 -13.35
N ALA A 108 6.88 -12.26 -14.53
CA ALA A 108 7.96 -13.03 -15.14
C ALA A 108 8.89 -12.07 -15.90
N SER A 109 10.07 -11.84 -15.37
CA SER A 109 11.11 -11.00 -15.96
C SER A 109 12.48 -11.50 -15.53
N SER A 110 13.47 -11.37 -16.40
CA SER A 110 14.89 -11.68 -16.13
C SER A 110 15.76 -10.42 -16.04
N ALA A 111 15.15 -9.23 -16.06
CA ALA A 111 15.90 -7.99 -15.93
C ALA A 111 16.70 -7.95 -14.61
N MET A 112 17.85 -7.30 -14.63
CA MET A 112 18.69 -7.11 -13.45
C MET A 112 18.10 -6.04 -12.55
N PHE A 113 18.00 -6.33 -11.27
CA PHE A 113 17.61 -5.40 -10.22
C PHE A 113 18.78 -5.17 -9.27
N THR A 114 19.05 -3.93 -8.91
CA THR A 114 20.17 -3.57 -8.04
C THR A 114 19.77 -2.48 -7.04
N VAL A 115 20.02 -2.76 -5.78
CA VAL A 115 20.04 -1.74 -4.71
C VAL A 115 21.52 -1.41 -4.48
N SER A 116 21.98 -0.26 -4.95
CA SER A 116 23.40 0.13 -4.90
C SER A 116 23.80 0.78 -3.59
N VAL A 117 22.86 1.42 -2.92
CA VAL A 117 23.04 2.09 -1.61
C VAL A 117 21.91 1.70 -0.67
N PRO A 118 22.13 1.69 0.65
CA PRO A 118 21.05 1.42 1.59
C PRO A 118 19.86 2.35 1.38
N ALA A 119 18.66 1.80 1.27
CA ALA A 119 17.43 2.56 1.07
C ALA A 119 16.27 1.94 1.85
N SER A 120 15.18 2.67 2.05
CA SER A 120 14.01 2.08 2.70
C SER A 120 13.37 1.02 1.78
N PHE A 121 12.84 -0.03 2.38
CA PHE A 121 12.16 -1.10 1.65
C PHE A 121 11.09 -0.54 0.71
N ARG A 122 10.30 0.45 1.19
CA ARG A 122 9.25 1.05 0.38
C ARG A 122 9.80 1.83 -0.82
N ASN A 123 10.91 2.55 -0.67
CA ASN A 123 11.58 3.23 -1.79
C ASN A 123 12.10 2.23 -2.81
N CYS A 124 12.70 1.13 -2.35
CA CYS A 124 13.14 0.06 -3.26
C CYS A 124 11.97 -0.58 -4.03
N LEU A 125 10.76 -0.60 -3.46
CA LEU A 125 9.58 -1.07 -4.18
C LEU A 125 9.13 -0.09 -5.27
N GLY A 126 9.02 1.20 -4.99
CA GLY A 126 8.45 2.15 -5.96
C GLY A 126 8.61 3.63 -5.61
N GLY A 127 9.67 4.02 -4.91
CA GLY A 127 9.89 5.41 -4.48
C GLY A 127 11.20 6.02 -4.96
N MET A 128 11.96 5.31 -5.79
CA MET A 128 13.26 5.77 -6.32
C MET A 128 13.51 5.22 -7.71
N ASP A 129 14.43 5.84 -8.43
CA ASP A 129 14.91 5.33 -9.72
C ASP A 129 15.54 3.95 -9.55
N GLY A 130 15.28 3.04 -10.50
CA GLY A 130 15.72 1.65 -10.41
C GLY A 130 14.97 0.81 -9.37
N SER A 131 13.86 1.30 -8.81
CA SER A 131 12.96 0.51 -7.94
C SER A 131 12.36 -0.69 -8.67
N VAL A 132 11.71 -1.59 -7.92
CA VAL A 132 10.99 -2.74 -8.49
C VAL A 132 9.97 -2.28 -9.52
N LEU A 133 9.20 -1.22 -9.19
CA LEU A 133 8.20 -0.66 -10.08
C LEU A 133 8.82 -0.06 -11.35
N ASP A 134 9.92 0.67 -11.21
CA ASP A 134 10.64 1.29 -12.33
C ASP A 134 11.29 0.24 -13.25
N THR A 135 11.87 -0.81 -12.67
CA THR A 135 12.57 -1.86 -13.41
C THR A 135 11.63 -2.82 -14.14
N PHE A 136 10.52 -3.19 -13.52
CA PHE A 136 9.66 -4.28 -14.01
C PHE A 136 8.29 -3.82 -14.49
N GLY A 137 7.89 -2.56 -14.22
CA GLY A 137 6.51 -2.13 -14.39
C GLY A 137 5.56 -2.85 -13.45
N GLY A 138 4.26 -2.73 -13.62
CA GLY A 138 3.28 -3.49 -12.85
C GLY A 138 2.54 -2.67 -11.79
N GLU A 139 1.91 -3.37 -10.85
CA GLU A 139 1.01 -2.79 -9.87
C GLU A 139 1.12 -3.46 -8.52
N PHE A 140 1.18 -2.66 -7.45
CA PHE A 140 1.13 -3.18 -6.09
C PHE A 140 -0.30 -3.44 -5.64
N GLU A 141 -0.47 -4.52 -4.89
CA GLU A 141 -1.60 -4.79 -4.02
C GLU A 141 -1.08 -4.94 -2.59
N TRP A 142 -1.64 -4.15 -1.69
CA TRP A 142 -1.33 -4.20 -0.27
C TRP A 142 -2.41 -5.00 0.45
N ASP A 143 -2.10 -6.22 0.84
CA ASP A 143 -3.03 -7.09 1.57
C ASP A 143 -2.47 -7.38 2.96
N ARG A 144 -2.90 -6.58 3.92
CA ARG A 144 -2.41 -6.66 5.31
C ARG A 144 -0.88 -6.60 5.34
N TYR A 145 -0.22 -7.66 5.79
CA TYR A 145 1.24 -7.78 5.82
C TYR A 145 1.80 -8.52 4.60
N THR A 146 1.10 -8.49 3.48
CA THR A 146 1.59 -9.06 2.22
C THR A 146 1.71 -7.98 1.16
N VAL A 147 2.90 -7.86 0.58
CA VAL A 147 3.16 -7.05 -0.61
C VAL A 147 3.02 -7.96 -1.83
N LYS A 148 1.98 -7.77 -2.61
CA LYS A 148 1.79 -8.48 -3.88
C LYS A 148 2.14 -7.53 -5.02
N PHE A 149 3.01 -7.97 -5.91
CA PHE A 149 3.40 -7.20 -7.09
C PHE A 149 2.92 -7.91 -8.34
N HIS A 150 1.89 -7.36 -8.94
CA HIS A 150 1.20 -7.91 -10.10
C HIS A 150 1.73 -7.31 -11.40
N ARG A 151 1.72 -8.09 -12.46
CA ARG A 151 1.90 -7.57 -13.82
C ARG A 151 0.82 -6.54 -14.17
N ALA A 152 -0.42 -6.86 -13.83
CA ALA A 152 -1.58 -5.97 -13.92
C ALA A 152 -2.66 -6.45 -12.95
N ARG A 153 -3.35 -5.51 -12.30
CA ARG A 153 -4.55 -5.78 -11.48
C ARG A 153 -5.78 -5.54 -12.34
N GLY A 154 -6.77 -6.40 -12.20
CA GLY A 154 -8.01 -6.33 -12.96
C GLY A 154 -8.01 -7.26 -14.17
N ALA A 155 -9.16 -7.38 -14.78
CA ALA A 155 -9.39 -8.17 -15.98
C ALA A 155 -9.98 -7.27 -17.09
N ASP A 156 -9.57 -7.54 -18.32
CA ASP A 156 -10.25 -6.98 -19.49
C ASP A 156 -11.57 -7.73 -19.69
N HIS A 157 -12.67 -7.02 -19.48
CA HIS A 157 -14.02 -7.55 -19.68
C HIS A 157 -14.54 -7.30 -21.09
N ASN A 158 -13.70 -6.87 -22.05
CA ASN A 158 -14.06 -6.53 -23.42
C ASN A 158 -15.22 -5.51 -23.51
N VAL A 159 -15.27 -4.58 -22.56
CA VAL A 159 -16.27 -3.51 -22.57
C VAL A 159 -15.78 -2.38 -23.47
N HIS A 160 -16.42 -2.24 -24.63
CA HIS A 160 -16.17 -1.13 -25.53
C HIS A 160 -17.12 0.03 -25.21
N ILE A 161 -16.57 1.17 -24.82
CA ILE A 161 -17.33 2.41 -24.64
C ILE A 161 -17.34 3.14 -25.98
N VAL A 162 -18.52 3.27 -26.58
CA VAL A 162 -18.70 3.93 -27.86
C VAL A 162 -19.71 5.06 -27.70
N TYR A 163 -19.30 6.28 -28.10
CA TYR A 163 -20.16 7.45 -28.07
C TYR A 163 -21.41 7.22 -28.90
N GLY A 164 -22.58 7.57 -28.35
CA GLY A 164 -23.89 7.36 -28.98
C GLY A 164 -24.45 5.93 -28.85
N LYS A 165 -23.72 4.99 -28.22
CA LYS A 165 -24.24 3.64 -27.91
C LYS A 165 -24.43 3.43 -26.42
N ASN A 166 -23.33 3.55 -25.64
CA ASN A 166 -23.33 3.30 -24.19
C ASN A 166 -22.70 4.45 -23.39
N LEU A 167 -22.38 5.55 -24.08
CA LEU A 167 -22.01 6.83 -23.48
C LEU A 167 -22.90 7.91 -24.11
N THR A 168 -23.84 8.44 -23.33
CA THR A 168 -24.86 9.39 -23.83
C THR A 168 -24.61 10.82 -23.33
N ASP A 169 -23.92 10.98 -22.20
CA ASP A 169 -23.57 12.29 -21.60
C ASP A 169 -22.13 12.30 -21.05
N PHE A 170 -21.55 13.49 -21.00
CA PHE A 170 -20.30 13.84 -20.33
C PHE A 170 -20.58 14.80 -19.19
#